data_e9866bbb534d9151c70ce665fa7dcd70
#
_entry.id   e9866bbb534d9151c70ce665fa7dcd70
#
_cell.length_a   1.000
_cell.length_b   1.000
_cell.length_c   1.000
_cell.angle_alpha   90.00
_cell.angle_beta   90.00
_cell.angle_gamma   90.00
#
_symmetry.space_group_name_H-M   'P 1'
#
loop_
_entity.id
_entity.type
_entity.pdbx_description
1 polymer ?
#
loop_
_entity_poly.entity_id
_entity_poly.type
_entity_poly.pdbx_seq_one_letter_code
_entity_poly.pdbx_strand_id
1 'polypeptide(L)'
;MSIRVGILTFLHNDNYGSALQAYALQRALLALGAQAEHMDYAPSPWEKVRNLLQSGNSPRLLLEGLRKREVRAKQAGAQRKAASFQPFYERHMLLSPRCSSHDALKKQATAYDLLLCGSDQIWSPTWLNPAYFLDFAAAGQRKAAYAPSLGVKTLPSPRKQRRIARLLQGFERLSVREAEGRALLQSMLPGADIPVLPDPVCLLTREEWLELAQMPHRKHPFILCYFLGESPAYWTRVKRLAERTGLRVKVIPVTEEAYCQPFDLCEGLSPEEFLGYLAEAAVVCTDSFHGTVFSTLLQKQFEVFRRYREEDPASRNSRIDHLLRTLELDRDEAEIPWERVSAHLGAMRQEGMTFLRTLVEEKA
;
A
#
# COMPACT_ATOMS: atom_id res chain seq x y z
N MET A 1 -17.90 24.40 9.69
CA MET A 1 -18.33 23.25 8.89
C MET A 1 -17.16 22.29 8.83
N SER A 2 -17.38 20.98 8.84
CA SER A 2 -16.32 19.99 8.64
C SER A 2 -15.81 20.05 7.21
N ILE A 3 -14.50 19.91 7.00
CA ILE A 3 -13.87 19.90 5.67
C ILE A 3 -14.25 18.61 4.93
N ARG A 4 -14.55 18.72 3.62
CA ARG A 4 -14.81 17.57 2.75
C ARG A 4 -13.54 17.19 2.02
N VAL A 5 -13.09 15.93 2.20
CA VAL A 5 -11.83 15.42 1.64
C VAL A 5 -12.11 14.31 0.63
N GLY A 6 -11.69 14.51 -0.61
CA GLY A 6 -11.68 13.48 -1.65
C GLY A 6 -10.33 12.77 -1.69
N ILE A 7 -10.29 11.48 -1.34
CA ILE A 7 -9.05 10.69 -1.30
C ILE A 7 -8.89 9.93 -2.63
N LEU A 8 -7.70 9.98 -3.23
CA LEU A 8 -7.37 9.20 -4.42
C LEU A 8 -6.17 8.29 -4.19
N THR A 9 -6.40 7.00 -4.22
CA THR A 9 -5.37 5.95 -4.12
C THR A 9 -5.76 4.73 -4.96
N PHE A 10 -4.94 3.67 -4.90
CA PHE A 10 -5.29 2.41 -5.55
C PHE A 10 -6.46 1.73 -4.84
N LEU A 11 -7.53 1.53 -5.60
CA LEU A 11 -8.66 0.67 -5.26
C LEU A 11 -8.80 -0.42 -6.34
N HIS A 12 -9.57 -1.47 -6.05
CA HIS A 12 -9.92 -2.54 -7.00
C HIS A 12 -8.71 -3.25 -7.65
N ASN A 13 -7.61 -3.37 -6.93
CA ASN A 13 -6.41 -4.07 -7.38
C ASN A 13 -6.17 -5.41 -6.68
N ASP A 14 -7.14 -5.87 -5.87
CA ASP A 14 -7.13 -7.12 -5.11
C ASP A 14 -5.84 -7.32 -4.29
N ASN A 15 -5.32 -6.23 -3.73
CA ASN A 15 -4.13 -6.21 -2.90
C ASN A 15 -4.49 -5.82 -1.46
N TYR A 16 -4.23 -6.70 -0.51
CA TYR A 16 -4.56 -6.47 0.90
C TYR A 16 -3.95 -5.17 1.44
N GLY A 17 -2.67 -4.93 1.16
CA GLY A 17 -2.01 -3.71 1.59
C GLY A 17 -2.65 -2.44 1.01
N SER A 18 -3.00 -2.46 -0.29
CA SER A 18 -3.65 -1.31 -0.93
C SER A 18 -5.03 -1.04 -0.34
N ALA A 19 -5.84 -2.08 -0.08
CA ALA A 19 -7.16 -1.93 0.51
C ALA A 19 -7.08 -1.42 1.96
N LEU A 20 -6.20 -2.02 2.76
CA LEU A 20 -6.08 -1.70 4.19
C LEU A 20 -5.45 -0.32 4.43
N GLN A 21 -4.46 0.12 3.60
CA GLN A 21 -3.93 1.47 3.71
C GLN A 21 -4.97 2.54 3.30
N ALA A 22 -5.81 2.24 2.30
CA ALA A 22 -6.90 3.14 1.91
C ALA A 22 -7.93 3.25 3.03
N TYR A 23 -8.35 2.14 3.60
CA TYR A 23 -9.22 2.11 4.78
C TYR A 23 -8.65 2.95 5.93
N ALA A 24 -7.38 2.71 6.29
CA ALA A 24 -6.74 3.40 7.40
C ALA A 24 -6.68 4.93 7.21
N LEU A 25 -6.33 5.39 6.00
CA LEU A 25 -6.28 6.83 5.71
C LEU A 25 -7.64 7.49 5.86
N GLN A 26 -8.70 6.84 5.36
CA GLN A 26 -10.07 7.35 5.51
C GLN A 26 -10.49 7.39 6.98
N ARG A 27 -10.24 6.31 7.74
CA ARG A 27 -10.55 6.24 9.18
C ARG A 27 -9.84 7.33 9.97
N ALA A 28 -8.56 7.58 9.68
CA ALA A 28 -7.79 8.63 10.33
C ALA A 28 -8.38 10.03 10.08
N LEU A 29 -8.78 10.34 8.84
CA LEU A 29 -9.43 11.61 8.51
C LEU A 29 -10.80 11.77 9.16
N LEU A 30 -11.61 10.70 9.19
CA LEU A 30 -12.90 10.69 9.88
C LEU A 30 -12.73 10.93 11.39
N ALA A 31 -11.71 10.32 12.02
CA ALA A 31 -11.39 10.53 13.42
C ALA A 31 -10.95 11.97 13.74
N LEU A 32 -10.41 12.70 12.75
CA LEU A 32 -10.10 14.12 12.85
C LEU A 32 -11.30 15.04 12.57
N GLY A 33 -12.51 14.48 12.36
CA GLY A 33 -13.74 15.23 12.11
C GLY A 33 -13.94 15.69 10.66
N ALA A 34 -13.12 15.23 9.72
CA ALA A 34 -13.34 15.49 8.30
C ALA A 34 -14.46 14.61 7.73
N GLN A 35 -15.11 15.07 6.66
CA GLN A 35 -15.96 14.24 5.82
C GLN A 35 -15.08 13.68 4.68
N ALA A 36 -14.58 12.48 4.85
CA ALA A 36 -13.62 11.88 3.92
C ALA A 36 -14.24 10.70 3.17
N GLU A 37 -14.15 10.72 1.84
CA GLU A 37 -14.50 9.58 1.00
C GLU A 37 -13.44 9.32 -0.07
N HIS A 38 -13.33 8.09 -0.52
CA HIS A 38 -12.48 7.75 -1.65
C HIS A 38 -13.17 8.06 -2.98
N MET A 39 -12.49 8.75 -3.85
CA MET A 39 -12.91 8.89 -5.24
C MET A 39 -12.76 7.51 -5.92
N ASP A 40 -13.88 6.87 -6.25
CA ASP A 40 -13.89 5.51 -6.84
C ASP A 40 -13.40 5.54 -8.29
N TYR A 41 -12.07 5.68 -8.47
CA TYR A 41 -11.44 5.74 -9.78
C TYR A 41 -11.20 4.35 -10.36
N ALA A 42 -12.04 3.97 -11.30
CA ALA A 42 -11.92 2.73 -12.05
C ALA A 42 -11.88 3.03 -13.57
N PRO A 43 -10.68 3.38 -14.11
CA PRO A 43 -10.55 3.85 -15.49
C PRO A 43 -11.06 2.84 -16.50
N SER A 44 -11.86 3.34 -17.47
CA SER A 44 -12.36 2.58 -18.61
C SER A 44 -11.20 2.02 -19.46
N PRO A 45 -11.42 1.02 -20.32
CA PRO A 45 -10.38 0.52 -21.23
C PRO A 45 -9.70 1.62 -22.05
N TRP A 46 -10.45 2.58 -22.56
CA TRP A 46 -9.93 3.72 -23.32
C TRP A 46 -9.09 4.66 -22.43
N GLU A 47 -9.55 4.91 -21.24
CA GLU A 47 -8.80 5.71 -20.25
C GLU A 47 -7.48 5.03 -19.85
N LYS A 48 -7.49 3.71 -19.71
CA LYS A 48 -6.25 2.93 -19.49
C LYS A 48 -5.27 3.07 -20.64
N VAL A 49 -5.74 2.99 -21.89
CA VAL A 49 -4.90 3.22 -23.08
C VAL A 49 -4.36 4.64 -23.10
N ARG A 50 -5.18 5.65 -22.81
CA ARG A 50 -4.76 7.05 -22.73
C ARG A 50 -3.67 7.26 -21.67
N ASN A 51 -3.90 6.79 -20.46
CA ASN A 51 -2.94 6.88 -19.35
C ASN A 51 -1.61 6.22 -19.70
N LEU A 52 -1.70 5.13 -20.42
CA LEU A 52 -0.60 4.35 -20.92
C LEU A 52 0.26 5.12 -21.94
N LEU A 53 -0.36 5.71 -22.95
CA LEU A 53 0.31 6.58 -23.94
C LEU A 53 0.94 7.78 -23.26
N GLN A 54 0.27 8.30 -22.26
CA GLN A 54 0.76 9.41 -21.45
C GLN A 54 1.91 9.03 -20.51
N SER A 55 2.04 7.76 -20.09
CA SER A 55 3.10 7.33 -19.16
C SER A 55 4.52 7.43 -19.76
N GLY A 56 4.63 7.52 -21.08
CA GLY A 56 5.91 7.54 -21.80
C GLY A 56 6.65 6.20 -21.75
N ASN A 57 5.94 5.10 -21.48
CA ASN A 57 6.49 3.74 -21.53
C ASN A 57 6.48 3.18 -22.95
N SER A 58 7.39 2.23 -23.22
CA SER A 58 7.40 1.55 -24.51
C SER A 58 6.19 0.62 -24.64
N PRO A 59 5.61 0.46 -25.85
CA PRO A 59 4.51 -0.47 -26.10
C PRO A 59 4.80 -1.92 -25.67
N ARG A 60 6.06 -2.32 -25.66
CA ARG A 60 6.51 -3.67 -25.31
C ARG A 60 6.28 -3.99 -23.81
N LEU A 61 6.60 -3.06 -22.91
CA LEU A 61 6.32 -3.19 -21.48
C LEU A 61 4.83 -3.29 -21.18
N LEU A 62 4.00 -2.74 -22.04
CA LEU A 62 2.56 -2.74 -21.94
C LEU A 62 1.98 -4.10 -22.29
N LEU A 63 2.43 -4.71 -23.38
CA LEU A 63 2.02 -6.04 -23.81
C LEU A 63 2.43 -7.10 -22.78
N GLU A 64 3.63 -6.98 -22.19
CA GLU A 64 4.07 -7.87 -21.11
C GLU A 64 3.22 -7.72 -19.85
N GLY A 65 2.86 -6.51 -19.46
CA GLY A 65 1.96 -6.25 -18.33
C GLY A 65 0.55 -6.81 -18.53
N LEU A 66 0.00 -6.67 -19.74
CA LEU A 66 -1.30 -7.23 -20.13
C LEU A 66 -1.28 -8.76 -20.12
N ARG A 67 -0.26 -9.39 -20.72
CA ARG A 67 -0.09 -10.85 -20.70
C ARG A 67 -0.02 -11.41 -19.29
N LYS A 68 0.80 -10.82 -18.41
CA LYS A 68 0.89 -11.25 -17.00
C LYS A 68 -0.43 -11.11 -16.27
N ARG A 69 -1.22 -10.10 -16.60
CA ARG A 69 -2.54 -9.87 -16.00
C ARG A 69 -3.59 -10.88 -16.50
N GLU A 70 -3.57 -11.24 -17.78
CA GLU A 70 -4.47 -12.27 -18.33
C GLU A 70 -4.19 -13.64 -17.73
N VAL A 71 -2.93 -14.01 -17.57
CA VAL A 71 -2.54 -15.28 -16.93
C VAL A 71 -3.03 -15.33 -15.49
N ARG A 72 -2.83 -14.25 -14.71
CA ARG A 72 -3.34 -14.16 -13.33
C ARG A 72 -4.88 -14.18 -13.26
N ALA A 73 -5.57 -13.50 -14.15
CA ALA A 73 -7.04 -13.45 -14.15
C ALA A 73 -7.71 -14.80 -14.44
N LYS A 74 -7.00 -15.74 -15.09
CA LYS A 74 -7.50 -17.09 -15.39
C LYS A 74 -7.37 -18.07 -14.23
N GLN A 75 -6.66 -17.72 -13.16
CA GLN A 75 -6.53 -18.58 -11.98
C GLN A 75 -7.81 -18.49 -11.12
N ALA A 76 -8.42 -19.63 -10.80
CA ALA A 76 -9.65 -19.68 -9.99
C ALA A 76 -9.51 -18.96 -8.63
N GLY A 77 -8.31 -19.01 -8.03
CA GLY A 77 -7.99 -18.30 -6.79
C GLY A 77 -8.01 -16.77 -6.94
N ALA A 78 -7.61 -16.23 -8.10
CA ALA A 78 -7.65 -14.78 -8.35
C ALA A 78 -9.09 -14.25 -8.44
N GLN A 79 -10.01 -15.02 -9.04
CA GLN A 79 -11.43 -14.66 -9.11
C GLN A 79 -12.09 -14.69 -7.73
N ARG A 80 -11.81 -15.71 -6.91
CA ARG A 80 -12.30 -15.79 -5.52
C ARG A 80 -11.79 -14.63 -4.69
N LYS A 81 -10.53 -14.27 -4.86
CA LYS A 81 -9.91 -13.13 -4.18
C LYS A 81 -10.58 -11.82 -4.58
N ALA A 82 -10.77 -11.55 -5.88
CA ALA A 82 -11.46 -10.35 -6.34
C ALA A 82 -12.88 -10.24 -5.76
N ALA A 83 -13.60 -11.36 -5.71
CA ALA A 83 -14.94 -11.41 -5.12
C ALA A 83 -14.97 -11.14 -3.62
N SER A 84 -13.88 -11.44 -2.87
CA SER A 84 -13.81 -11.20 -1.42
C SER A 84 -13.51 -9.74 -1.05
N PHE A 85 -12.94 -8.94 -1.97
CA PHE A 85 -12.62 -7.53 -1.71
C PHE A 85 -13.83 -6.60 -1.85
N GLN A 86 -14.75 -6.89 -2.77
CA GLN A 86 -15.90 -6.03 -3.00
C GLN A 86 -16.77 -5.84 -1.74
N PRO A 87 -17.13 -6.90 -0.97
CA PRO A 87 -17.86 -6.74 0.28
C PRO A 87 -17.11 -5.93 1.33
N PHE A 88 -15.77 -5.99 1.36
CA PHE A 88 -14.96 -5.17 2.23
C PHE A 88 -15.12 -3.68 1.92
N TYR A 89 -15.00 -3.29 0.65
CA TYR A 89 -15.20 -1.90 0.24
C TYR A 89 -16.62 -1.40 0.58
N GLU A 90 -17.63 -2.20 0.30
CA GLU A 90 -19.02 -1.82 0.55
C GLU A 90 -19.37 -1.68 2.05
N ARG A 91 -18.76 -2.50 2.92
CA ARG A 91 -19.03 -2.47 4.36
C ARG A 91 -18.23 -1.43 5.13
N HIS A 92 -16.98 -1.18 4.70
CA HIS A 92 -16.01 -0.48 5.53
C HIS A 92 -15.54 0.85 4.96
N MET A 93 -15.85 1.16 3.69
CA MET A 93 -15.34 2.37 3.05
C MET A 93 -16.46 3.24 2.50
N LEU A 94 -16.29 4.55 2.66
CA LEU A 94 -17.11 5.55 1.98
C LEU A 94 -16.49 5.83 0.61
N LEU A 95 -17.23 5.55 -0.45
CA LEU A 95 -16.81 5.70 -1.83
C LEU A 95 -17.71 6.70 -2.54
N SER A 96 -17.13 7.56 -3.38
CA SER A 96 -17.87 8.39 -4.31
C SER A 96 -18.59 7.56 -5.39
N PRO A 97 -19.48 8.14 -6.18
CA PRO A 97 -19.89 7.55 -7.44
C PRO A 97 -18.68 7.19 -8.31
N ARG A 98 -18.80 6.08 -9.07
CA ARG A 98 -17.71 5.55 -9.88
C ARG A 98 -17.22 6.51 -10.95
N CYS A 99 -15.93 6.82 -10.95
CA CYS A 99 -15.26 7.66 -11.91
C CYS A 99 -14.50 6.80 -12.94
N SER A 100 -14.99 6.73 -14.17
CA SER A 100 -14.37 5.90 -15.23
C SER A 100 -13.41 6.65 -16.15
N SER A 101 -13.32 7.98 -15.99
CA SER A 101 -12.50 8.87 -16.82
C SER A 101 -11.94 10.03 -16.01
N HIS A 102 -10.97 10.74 -16.58
CA HIS A 102 -10.43 11.98 -16.04
C HIS A 102 -11.51 13.06 -15.90
N ASP A 103 -12.43 13.18 -16.86
CA ASP A 103 -13.54 14.16 -16.80
C ASP A 103 -14.52 13.82 -15.66
N ALA A 104 -14.77 12.53 -15.41
CA ALA A 104 -15.58 12.11 -14.27
C ALA A 104 -14.89 12.48 -12.93
N LEU A 105 -13.56 12.30 -12.83
CA LEU A 105 -12.79 12.76 -11.67
C LEU A 105 -12.87 14.27 -11.48
N LYS A 106 -12.71 15.04 -12.56
CA LYS A 106 -12.82 16.50 -12.54
C LYS A 106 -14.20 16.97 -12.06
N LYS A 107 -15.26 16.33 -12.54
CA LYS A 107 -16.63 16.62 -12.06
C LYS A 107 -16.80 16.27 -10.58
N GLN A 108 -16.33 15.09 -10.16
CA GLN A 108 -16.43 14.63 -8.77
C GLN A 108 -15.62 15.53 -7.82
N ALA A 109 -14.45 16.01 -8.26
CA ALA A 109 -13.55 16.86 -7.48
C ALA A 109 -14.22 18.14 -6.95
N THR A 110 -15.22 18.67 -7.63
CA THR A 110 -15.95 19.88 -7.20
C THR A 110 -16.72 19.72 -5.87
N ALA A 111 -16.92 18.46 -5.44
CA ALA A 111 -17.60 18.15 -4.18
C ALA A 111 -16.68 18.31 -2.96
N TYR A 112 -15.37 18.47 -3.15
CA TYR A 112 -14.39 18.44 -2.06
C TYR A 112 -13.70 19.80 -1.86
N ASP A 113 -13.42 20.11 -0.62
CA ASP A 113 -12.64 21.29 -0.23
C ASP A 113 -11.14 21.00 -0.35
N LEU A 114 -10.72 19.73 -0.14
CA LEU A 114 -9.35 19.24 -0.24
C LEU A 114 -9.33 17.94 -1.06
N LEU A 115 -8.42 17.83 -2.00
CA LEU A 115 -8.06 16.58 -2.67
C LEU A 115 -6.78 16.03 -2.05
N LEU A 116 -6.81 14.78 -1.60
CA LEU A 116 -5.69 14.10 -0.98
C LEU A 116 -5.32 12.85 -1.79
N CYS A 117 -4.10 12.76 -2.29
CA CYS A 117 -3.63 11.52 -2.91
C CYS A 117 -2.68 10.75 -1.99
N GLY A 118 -2.72 9.45 -2.08
CA GLY A 118 -1.86 8.55 -1.31
C GLY A 118 -2.67 7.58 -0.43
N SER A 119 -2.03 6.64 0.16
CA SER A 119 -0.62 6.25 0.04
C SER A 119 -0.39 5.31 -1.15
N ASP A 120 0.41 4.27 -0.92
CA ASP A 120 0.82 3.24 -1.88
C ASP A 120 1.68 3.78 -3.05
N GLN A 121 2.01 2.93 -4.03
CA GLN A 121 2.92 3.24 -5.15
C GLN A 121 2.24 4.03 -6.27
N ILE A 122 1.36 4.94 -5.92
CA ILE A 122 0.59 5.72 -6.89
C ILE A 122 1.46 6.67 -7.73
N TRP A 123 2.65 7.04 -7.24
CA TRP A 123 3.60 7.91 -7.94
C TRP A 123 4.73 7.16 -8.65
N SER A 124 4.58 5.85 -8.88
CA SER A 124 5.60 5.08 -9.57
C SER A 124 5.83 5.58 -10.99
N PRO A 125 7.09 5.93 -11.36
CA PRO A 125 7.42 6.33 -12.72
C PRO A 125 7.23 5.20 -13.75
N THR A 126 7.11 3.96 -13.31
CA THR A 126 6.92 2.80 -14.19
C THR A 126 5.57 2.82 -14.88
N TRP A 127 4.52 3.29 -14.19
CA TRP A 127 3.15 3.39 -14.73
C TRP A 127 2.53 4.75 -14.47
N LEU A 128 3.31 5.80 -14.58
CA LEU A 128 2.91 7.18 -14.28
C LEU A 128 1.52 7.49 -14.84
N ASN A 129 0.58 7.72 -13.92
CA ASN A 129 -0.78 8.12 -14.22
C ASN A 129 -1.04 9.51 -13.63
N PRO A 130 -1.27 10.55 -14.44
CA PRO A 130 -1.46 11.91 -13.98
C PRO A 130 -2.61 12.08 -12.97
N ALA A 131 -3.66 11.27 -13.07
CA ALA A 131 -4.78 11.32 -12.14
C ALA A 131 -4.33 11.18 -10.68
N TYR A 132 -3.36 10.31 -10.38
CA TYR A 132 -2.82 10.15 -9.03
C TYR A 132 -1.91 11.30 -8.56
N PHE A 133 -1.66 12.27 -9.43
CA PHE A 133 -1.07 13.58 -9.11
C PHE A 133 -2.13 14.68 -9.04
N LEU A 134 -3.41 14.32 -9.02
CA LEU A 134 -4.54 15.22 -8.92
C LEU A 134 -4.54 16.31 -10.03
N ASP A 135 -4.13 15.93 -11.26
CA ASP A 135 -4.03 16.84 -12.39
C ASP A 135 -5.39 17.31 -12.92
N PHE A 136 -6.47 16.69 -12.47
CA PHE A 136 -7.86 17.06 -12.75
C PHE A 136 -8.40 18.15 -11.82
N ALA A 137 -7.67 18.52 -10.76
CA ALA A 137 -8.10 19.54 -9.82
C ALA A 137 -8.31 20.89 -10.51
N ALA A 138 -9.32 21.62 -10.08
CA ALA A 138 -9.56 22.98 -10.56
C ALA A 138 -8.45 23.95 -10.11
N ALA A 139 -8.32 25.06 -10.81
CA ALA A 139 -7.41 26.12 -10.39
C ALA A 139 -7.82 26.63 -8.99
N GLY A 140 -6.85 26.70 -8.08
CA GLY A 140 -7.07 27.12 -6.69
C GLY A 140 -7.65 26.04 -5.77
N GLN A 141 -7.98 24.84 -6.25
CA GLN A 141 -8.43 23.75 -5.40
C GLN A 141 -7.27 23.20 -4.57
N ARG A 142 -7.47 23.05 -3.28
CA ARG A 142 -6.47 22.51 -2.34
C ARG A 142 -6.08 21.10 -2.70
N LYS A 143 -4.76 20.82 -2.76
CA LYS A 143 -4.19 19.51 -3.08
C LYS A 143 -3.10 19.16 -2.08
N ALA A 144 -3.17 17.96 -1.54
CA ALA A 144 -2.11 17.42 -0.67
C ALA A 144 -1.79 15.95 -1.00
N ALA A 145 -0.65 15.49 -0.50
CA ALA A 145 -0.23 14.10 -0.67
C ALA A 145 0.19 13.51 0.67
N TYR A 146 -0.44 12.38 1.03
CA TYR A 146 -0.08 11.62 2.22
C TYR A 146 0.68 10.35 1.85
N ALA A 147 1.97 10.33 2.12
CA ALA A 147 2.85 9.17 2.03
C ALA A 147 2.77 8.34 0.71
N PRO A 148 2.59 8.94 -0.51
CA PRO A 148 2.73 8.16 -1.72
C PRO A 148 4.17 7.66 -1.88
N SER A 149 4.33 6.50 -2.53
CA SER A 149 5.61 5.88 -2.82
C SER A 149 5.94 5.97 -4.31
N LEU A 150 7.19 6.30 -4.64
CA LEU A 150 7.69 6.19 -6.00
C LEU A 150 8.03 4.73 -6.35
N GLY A 151 8.42 3.92 -5.37
CA GLY A 151 8.74 2.52 -5.56
C GLY A 151 9.96 2.26 -6.45
N VAL A 152 10.86 3.23 -6.57
CA VAL A 152 12.11 3.14 -7.35
C VAL A 152 13.26 3.78 -6.58
N LYS A 153 14.50 3.29 -6.80
CA LYS A 153 15.71 3.85 -6.19
C LYS A 153 16.30 5.01 -7.00
N THR A 154 16.06 5.01 -8.29
CA THR A 154 16.61 6.01 -9.21
C THR A 154 15.50 6.57 -10.09
N LEU A 155 15.64 7.83 -10.44
CA LEU A 155 14.70 8.46 -11.36
C LEU A 155 14.91 7.94 -12.79
N PRO A 156 13.82 7.78 -13.53
CA PRO A 156 13.87 7.47 -14.94
C PRO A 156 14.42 8.69 -15.72
N SER A 157 14.22 8.68 -17.03
CA SER A 157 14.73 9.71 -17.93
C SER A 157 14.41 11.15 -17.49
N PRO A 158 15.23 12.16 -17.85
CA PRO A 158 14.99 13.58 -17.55
C PRO A 158 13.63 14.11 -18.02
N ARG A 159 13.08 13.52 -19.09
CA ARG A 159 11.72 13.84 -19.56
C ARG A 159 10.65 13.47 -18.55
N LYS A 160 10.74 12.29 -17.94
CA LYS A 160 9.81 11.85 -16.88
C LYS A 160 9.97 12.68 -15.61
N GLN A 161 11.22 13.03 -15.26
CA GLN A 161 11.49 13.90 -14.10
C GLN A 161 10.79 15.26 -14.26
N ARG A 162 10.99 15.95 -15.40
CA ARG A 162 10.32 17.22 -15.69
C ARG A 162 8.79 17.11 -15.66
N ARG A 163 8.26 15.96 -16.10
CA ARG A 163 6.82 15.73 -16.06
C ARG A 163 6.30 15.58 -14.63
N ILE A 164 6.98 14.77 -13.80
CA ILE A 164 6.62 14.60 -12.38
C ILE A 164 6.68 15.96 -11.67
N ALA A 165 7.76 16.72 -11.87
CA ALA A 165 7.91 18.06 -11.28
C ALA A 165 6.73 18.99 -11.63
N ARG A 166 6.26 18.98 -12.90
CA ARG A 166 5.07 19.76 -13.29
C ARG A 166 3.79 19.27 -12.62
N LEU A 167 3.60 17.96 -12.52
CA LEU A 167 2.41 17.38 -11.90
C LEU A 167 2.33 17.68 -10.40
N LEU A 168 3.48 17.86 -9.74
CA LEU A 168 3.55 18.21 -8.32
C LEU A 168 3.34 19.72 -8.04
N GLN A 169 3.27 20.54 -9.08
CA GLN A 169 2.98 21.97 -8.88
C GLN A 169 1.58 22.18 -8.31
N GLY A 170 1.47 23.15 -7.40
CA GLY A 170 0.21 23.52 -6.77
C GLY A 170 -0.27 22.56 -5.67
N PHE A 171 0.55 21.61 -5.24
CA PHE A 171 0.31 20.94 -3.97
C PHE A 171 0.67 21.89 -2.81
N GLU A 172 -0.22 22.03 -1.85
CA GLU A 172 0.03 22.83 -0.64
C GLU A 172 0.93 22.10 0.35
N ARG A 173 0.78 20.78 0.44
CA ARG A 173 1.57 19.89 1.30
C ARG A 173 1.94 18.60 0.57
N LEU A 174 3.21 18.29 0.57
CA LEU A 174 3.75 17.06 0.02
C LEU A 174 4.34 16.21 1.14
N SER A 175 4.15 14.92 1.08
CA SER A 175 4.90 13.95 1.87
C SER A 175 5.20 12.70 1.04
N VAL A 176 6.05 11.82 1.52
CA VAL A 176 6.36 10.54 0.89
C VAL A 176 6.53 9.45 1.96
N ARG A 177 6.46 8.19 1.55
CA ARG A 177 6.56 7.06 2.48
C ARG A 177 7.99 6.63 2.79
N GLU A 178 8.95 6.93 1.94
CA GLU A 178 10.35 6.50 2.08
C GLU A 178 11.35 7.62 1.82
N ALA A 179 12.51 7.54 2.50
CA ALA A 179 13.58 8.52 2.40
C ALA A 179 14.17 8.63 0.97
N GLU A 180 14.25 7.50 0.26
CA GLU A 180 14.66 7.48 -1.15
C GLU A 180 13.70 8.30 -2.02
N GLY A 181 12.39 8.16 -1.80
CA GLY A 181 11.36 8.96 -2.48
C GLY A 181 11.53 10.45 -2.21
N ARG A 182 11.82 10.84 -0.97
CA ARG A 182 12.11 12.23 -0.60
C ARG A 182 13.32 12.77 -1.37
N ALA A 183 14.43 12.04 -1.36
CA ALA A 183 15.65 12.48 -2.06
C ALA A 183 15.41 12.67 -3.56
N LEU A 184 14.67 11.76 -4.18
CA LEU A 184 14.29 11.86 -5.58
C LEU A 184 13.39 13.08 -5.85
N LEU A 185 12.39 13.35 -5.02
CA LEU A 185 11.52 14.51 -5.20
C LEU A 185 12.25 15.83 -4.95
N GLN A 186 13.09 15.90 -3.93
CA GLN A 186 13.89 17.08 -3.63
C GLN A 186 14.86 17.44 -4.76
N SER A 187 15.39 16.45 -5.50
CA SER A 187 16.21 16.71 -6.69
C SER A 187 15.42 17.38 -7.83
N MET A 188 14.11 17.17 -7.89
CA MET A 188 13.21 17.76 -8.89
C MET A 188 12.53 19.06 -8.41
N LEU A 189 12.39 19.22 -7.10
CA LEU A 189 11.74 20.35 -6.44
C LEU A 189 12.69 20.91 -5.36
N PRO A 190 13.75 21.61 -5.75
CA PRO A 190 14.71 22.16 -4.78
C PRO A 190 14.03 23.09 -3.78
N GLY A 191 14.31 22.89 -2.49
CA GLY A 191 13.74 23.70 -1.40
C GLY A 191 12.34 23.28 -0.93
N ALA A 192 11.72 22.25 -1.56
CA ALA A 192 10.44 21.75 -1.08
C ALA A 192 10.61 21.00 0.26
N ASP A 193 9.73 21.31 1.22
CA ASP A 193 9.60 20.56 2.46
C ASP A 193 8.76 19.30 2.18
N ILE A 194 9.41 18.12 2.27
CA ILE A 194 8.79 16.84 1.95
C ILE A 194 9.10 15.85 3.09
N PRO A 195 8.30 15.82 4.16
CA PRO A 195 8.48 14.85 5.23
C PRO A 195 8.29 13.41 4.74
N VAL A 196 8.99 12.49 5.39
CA VAL A 196 8.78 11.05 5.24
C VAL A 196 7.78 10.64 6.29
N LEU A 197 6.59 10.20 5.89
CA LEU A 197 5.50 9.82 6.77
C LEU A 197 5.25 8.31 6.70
N PRO A 198 4.74 7.69 7.77
CA PRO A 198 4.42 6.28 7.78
C PRO A 198 3.30 5.95 6.79
N ASP A 199 3.28 4.70 6.35
CA ASP A 199 2.11 4.17 5.62
C ASP A 199 0.85 4.35 6.48
N PRO A 200 -0.31 4.67 5.88
CA PRO A 200 -1.56 4.86 6.62
C PRO A 200 -1.94 3.70 7.56
N VAL A 201 -1.50 2.48 7.30
CA VAL A 201 -1.77 1.36 8.21
C VAL A 201 -1.21 1.58 9.62
N CYS A 202 -0.19 2.43 9.76
CA CYS A 202 0.36 2.84 11.06
C CYS A 202 -0.46 3.94 11.77
N LEU A 203 -1.48 4.51 11.11
CA LEU A 203 -2.37 5.52 11.72
C LEU A 203 -3.42 4.91 12.65
N LEU A 204 -3.69 3.63 12.52
CA LEU A 204 -4.60 2.91 13.39
C LEU A 204 -3.82 2.11 14.44
N THR A 205 -4.43 1.92 15.59
CA THR A 205 -3.87 1.14 16.69
C THR A 205 -4.02 -0.36 16.43
N ARG A 206 -3.32 -1.16 17.21
CA ARG A 206 -3.45 -2.62 17.18
C ARG A 206 -4.89 -3.06 17.46
N GLU A 207 -5.54 -2.41 18.42
CA GLU A 207 -6.92 -2.70 18.85
C GLU A 207 -7.89 -2.43 17.70
N GLU A 208 -7.79 -1.28 17.02
CA GLU A 208 -8.61 -0.93 15.86
C GLU A 208 -8.45 -1.95 14.72
N TRP A 209 -7.24 -2.48 14.51
CA TRP A 209 -7.00 -3.54 13.52
C TRP A 209 -7.58 -4.89 13.95
N LEU A 210 -7.52 -5.22 15.24
CA LEU A 210 -8.11 -6.46 15.77
C LEU A 210 -9.65 -6.43 15.77
N GLU A 211 -10.26 -5.26 15.94
CA GLU A 211 -11.72 -5.09 15.79
C GLU A 211 -12.19 -5.33 14.35
N LEU A 212 -11.36 -4.95 13.35
CA LEU A 212 -11.67 -5.20 11.94
C LEU A 212 -11.40 -6.66 11.53
N ALA A 213 -10.49 -7.34 12.21
CA ALA A 213 -10.02 -8.66 11.84
C ALA A 213 -11.08 -9.75 12.02
N GLN A 214 -11.28 -10.56 11.00
CA GLN A 214 -12.10 -11.77 11.10
C GLN A 214 -11.23 -12.98 11.42
N MET A 215 -11.26 -13.41 12.68
CA MET A 215 -10.40 -14.50 13.18
C MET A 215 -10.79 -15.85 12.58
N PRO A 216 -9.85 -16.65 12.06
CA PRO A 216 -10.14 -17.99 11.55
C PRO A 216 -10.39 -19.02 12.67
N HIS A 217 -10.20 -18.64 13.95
CA HIS A 217 -10.43 -19.48 15.15
C HIS A 217 -9.77 -20.86 15.07
N ARG A 218 -8.45 -20.88 14.75
CA ARG A 218 -7.69 -22.11 14.63
C ARG A 218 -7.26 -22.63 16.00
N LYS A 219 -7.44 -23.95 16.21
CA LYS A 219 -7.08 -24.61 17.48
C LYS A 219 -5.57 -24.74 17.72
N HIS A 220 -4.78 -24.67 16.67
CA HIS A 220 -3.33 -24.90 16.75
C HIS A 220 -2.56 -23.72 16.13
N PRO A 221 -1.43 -23.32 16.74
CA PRO A 221 -0.55 -22.32 16.18
C PRO A 221 0.01 -22.77 14.82
N PHE A 222 0.31 -21.81 13.94
CA PHE A 222 0.80 -22.08 12.58
C PHE A 222 1.79 -21.02 12.12
N ILE A 223 2.60 -21.37 11.12
CA ILE A 223 3.40 -20.44 10.33
C ILE A 223 2.52 -19.93 9.19
N LEU A 224 2.39 -18.61 9.03
CA LEU A 224 1.70 -18.01 7.91
C LEU A 224 2.71 -17.51 6.86
N CYS A 225 2.58 -17.97 5.63
CA CYS A 225 3.39 -17.50 4.51
C CYS A 225 2.59 -16.57 3.60
N TYR A 226 3.11 -15.37 3.36
CA TYR A 226 2.55 -14.39 2.43
C TYR A 226 3.66 -13.77 1.59
N PHE A 227 3.89 -14.33 0.39
CA PHE A 227 4.93 -13.91 -0.54
C PHE A 227 4.34 -13.32 -1.82
N LEU A 228 4.88 -12.18 -2.25
CA LEU A 228 4.52 -11.51 -3.51
C LEU A 228 5.54 -11.79 -4.62
N GLY A 229 6.72 -12.30 -4.28
CA GLY A 229 7.75 -12.78 -5.19
C GLY A 229 7.84 -14.30 -5.21
N GLU A 230 8.69 -14.81 -6.08
CA GLU A 230 8.96 -16.24 -6.28
C GLU A 230 10.44 -16.51 -6.03
N SER A 231 10.73 -17.51 -5.21
CA SER A 231 12.09 -18.03 -4.99
C SER A 231 12.04 -19.38 -4.30
N PRO A 232 12.64 -20.44 -4.88
CA PRO A 232 12.74 -21.74 -4.22
C PRO A 232 13.42 -21.68 -2.85
N ALA A 233 14.32 -20.70 -2.64
CA ALA A 233 14.98 -20.49 -1.36
C ALA A 233 14.00 -20.11 -0.23
N TYR A 234 12.87 -19.47 -0.56
CA TYR A 234 11.84 -19.14 0.42
C TYR A 234 11.27 -20.42 1.05
N TRP A 235 10.87 -21.35 0.21
CA TRP A 235 10.23 -22.60 0.63
C TRP A 235 11.19 -23.54 1.35
N THR A 236 12.46 -23.54 0.97
CA THR A 236 13.51 -24.26 1.70
C THR A 236 13.64 -23.71 3.13
N ARG A 237 13.64 -22.39 3.31
CA ARG A 237 13.72 -21.75 4.63
C ARG A 237 12.45 -22.01 5.45
N VAL A 238 11.27 -21.91 4.84
CA VAL A 238 9.97 -22.21 5.48
C VAL A 238 9.91 -23.66 5.96
N LYS A 239 10.36 -24.65 5.14
CA LYS A 239 10.40 -26.06 5.52
C LYS A 239 11.27 -26.28 6.75
N ARG A 240 12.47 -25.70 6.76
CA ARG A 240 13.38 -25.77 7.93
C ARG A 240 12.77 -25.15 9.18
N LEU A 241 12.05 -24.03 9.04
CA LEU A 241 11.35 -23.39 10.15
C LEU A 241 10.23 -24.30 10.68
N ALA A 242 9.44 -24.91 9.81
CA ALA A 242 8.38 -25.84 10.17
C ALA A 242 8.93 -27.09 10.89
N GLU A 243 10.02 -27.66 10.39
CA GLU A 243 10.71 -28.80 11.01
C GLU A 243 11.25 -28.44 12.42
N ARG A 244 11.85 -27.27 12.57
CA ARG A 244 12.41 -26.79 13.85
C ARG A 244 11.34 -26.51 14.90
N THR A 245 10.19 -25.98 14.48
CA THR A 245 9.11 -25.55 15.38
C THR A 245 8.00 -26.57 15.57
N GLY A 246 7.89 -27.56 14.70
CA GLY A 246 6.76 -28.49 14.66
C GLY A 246 5.43 -27.87 14.22
N LEU A 247 5.45 -26.61 13.76
CA LEU A 247 4.25 -25.88 13.37
C LEU A 247 3.79 -26.24 11.95
N ARG A 248 2.47 -26.30 11.74
CA ARG A 248 1.89 -26.40 10.40
C ARG A 248 2.10 -25.12 9.63
N VAL A 249 2.24 -25.23 8.30
CA VAL A 249 2.39 -24.08 7.41
C VAL A 249 1.07 -23.83 6.69
N LYS A 250 0.66 -22.55 6.70
CA LYS A 250 -0.46 -22.02 5.93
C LYS A 250 0.06 -20.98 4.94
N VAL A 251 -0.46 -21.02 3.72
CA VAL A 251 -0.01 -20.14 2.65
C VAL A 251 -1.17 -19.32 2.12
N ILE A 252 -1.03 -17.99 2.10
CA ILE A 252 -1.89 -17.10 1.34
C ILE A 252 -1.27 -16.99 -0.07
N PRO A 253 -1.78 -17.73 -1.07
CA PRO A 253 -1.12 -17.87 -2.35
C PRO A 253 -1.33 -16.60 -3.21
N VAL A 254 -0.24 -16.11 -3.79
CA VAL A 254 -0.24 -14.96 -4.72
C VAL A 254 0.46 -15.31 -6.04
N THR A 255 1.41 -16.24 -5.98
CA THR A 255 2.27 -16.64 -7.11
C THR A 255 2.01 -18.11 -7.48
N GLU A 256 2.36 -18.51 -8.71
CA GLU A 256 2.22 -19.90 -9.14
C GLU A 256 3.03 -20.85 -8.25
N GLU A 257 4.24 -20.47 -7.89
CA GLU A 257 5.10 -21.26 -7.00
C GLU A 257 4.43 -21.51 -5.65
N ALA A 258 3.69 -20.53 -5.11
CA ALA A 258 2.97 -20.67 -3.84
C ALA A 258 1.84 -21.72 -3.91
N TYR A 259 1.14 -21.79 -5.04
CA TYR A 259 0.10 -22.79 -5.26
C TYR A 259 0.64 -24.21 -5.39
N CYS A 260 1.92 -24.37 -5.80
CA CYS A 260 2.56 -25.68 -5.98
C CYS A 260 3.15 -26.25 -4.67
N GLN A 261 3.08 -25.55 -3.56
CA GLN A 261 3.65 -26.03 -2.31
C GLN A 261 2.72 -27.04 -1.61
N PRO A 262 3.28 -28.07 -0.95
CA PRO A 262 2.49 -29.09 -0.25
C PRO A 262 2.03 -28.60 1.14
N PHE A 263 1.45 -27.41 1.23
CA PHE A 263 1.00 -26.77 2.45
C PHE A 263 -0.49 -26.41 2.39
N ASP A 264 -1.09 -26.09 3.53
CA ASP A 264 -2.49 -25.66 3.62
C ASP A 264 -2.66 -24.30 2.93
N LEU A 265 -3.40 -24.23 1.83
CA LEU A 265 -3.68 -22.99 1.12
C LEU A 265 -4.87 -22.26 1.74
N CYS A 266 -4.71 -20.95 1.94
CA CYS A 266 -5.73 -20.00 2.40
C CYS A 266 -6.11 -19.10 1.23
N GLU A 267 -7.03 -19.57 0.39
CA GLU A 267 -7.43 -18.91 -0.84
C GLU A 267 -8.63 -18.00 -0.64
N GLY A 268 -8.69 -16.92 -1.44
CA GLY A 268 -9.87 -16.06 -1.52
C GLY A 268 -10.21 -15.29 -0.25
N LEU A 269 -9.23 -15.08 0.64
CA LEU A 269 -9.45 -14.33 1.87
C LEU A 269 -9.89 -12.89 1.59
N SER A 270 -10.84 -12.41 2.38
CA SER A 270 -11.14 -10.98 2.46
C SER A 270 -10.02 -10.23 3.19
N PRO A 271 -9.97 -8.89 3.10
CA PRO A 271 -9.02 -8.11 3.91
C PRO A 271 -9.16 -8.32 5.41
N GLU A 272 -10.36 -8.54 5.93
CA GLU A 272 -10.63 -8.84 7.34
C GLU A 272 -10.10 -10.21 7.74
N GLU A 273 -10.28 -11.23 6.88
CA GLU A 273 -9.74 -12.57 7.10
C GLU A 273 -8.21 -12.57 7.00
N PHE A 274 -7.63 -11.81 6.06
CA PHE A 274 -6.18 -11.63 5.97
C PHE A 274 -5.59 -11.13 7.29
N LEU A 275 -6.22 -10.11 7.90
CA LEU A 275 -5.83 -9.60 9.22
C LEU A 275 -5.99 -10.67 10.30
N GLY A 276 -7.09 -11.42 10.30
CA GLY A 276 -7.34 -12.49 11.25
C GLY A 276 -6.29 -13.60 11.19
N TYR A 277 -5.90 -14.03 9.98
CA TYR A 277 -4.83 -15.01 9.81
C TYR A 277 -3.48 -14.48 10.30
N LEU A 278 -3.16 -13.22 10.04
CA LEU A 278 -1.96 -12.59 10.60
C LEU A 278 -2.01 -12.52 12.13
N ALA A 279 -3.15 -12.15 12.70
CA ALA A 279 -3.33 -12.02 14.15
C ALA A 279 -3.22 -13.37 14.89
N GLU A 280 -3.65 -14.48 14.30
CA GLU A 280 -3.55 -15.81 14.91
C GLU A 280 -2.24 -16.56 14.58
N ALA A 281 -1.44 -16.09 13.62
CA ALA A 281 -0.17 -16.72 13.28
C ALA A 281 0.80 -16.72 14.47
N ALA A 282 1.53 -17.83 14.67
CA ALA A 282 2.66 -17.87 15.60
C ALA A 282 3.89 -17.18 15.01
N VAL A 283 4.14 -17.42 13.71
CA VAL A 283 5.22 -16.80 12.95
C VAL A 283 4.69 -16.40 11.57
N VAL A 284 5.04 -15.22 11.10
CA VAL A 284 4.72 -14.73 9.75
C VAL A 284 5.99 -14.74 8.89
N CYS A 285 5.96 -15.45 7.76
CA CYS A 285 7.01 -15.45 6.74
C CYS A 285 6.56 -14.60 5.56
N THR A 286 7.26 -13.51 5.27
CA THR A 286 6.80 -12.58 4.22
C THR A 286 7.95 -11.84 3.52
N ASP A 287 7.73 -11.49 2.24
CA ASP A 287 8.55 -10.55 1.46
C ASP A 287 7.78 -9.25 1.16
N SER A 288 6.59 -9.11 1.78
CA SER A 288 5.68 -7.99 1.57
C SER A 288 5.92 -6.89 2.60
N PHE A 289 6.00 -5.64 2.14
CA PHE A 289 6.04 -4.48 3.03
C PHE A 289 4.84 -4.48 4.00
N HIS A 290 3.62 -4.61 3.51
CA HIS A 290 2.44 -4.64 4.37
C HIS A 290 2.37 -5.89 5.26
N GLY A 291 2.85 -7.04 4.76
CA GLY A 291 3.00 -8.23 5.60
C GLY A 291 3.90 -7.96 6.80
N THR A 292 5.02 -7.27 6.58
CA THR A 292 5.96 -6.88 7.66
C THR A 292 5.33 -5.86 8.61
N VAL A 293 4.72 -4.78 8.08
CA VAL A 293 4.09 -3.73 8.92
C VAL A 293 2.99 -4.33 9.79
N PHE A 294 2.10 -5.15 9.23
CA PHE A 294 1.05 -5.80 10.03
C PHE A 294 1.60 -6.80 11.05
N SER A 295 2.70 -7.48 10.73
CA SER A 295 3.36 -8.33 11.73
C SER A 295 3.84 -7.51 12.93
N THR A 296 4.39 -6.31 12.70
CA THR A 296 4.80 -5.42 13.79
C THR A 296 3.61 -4.84 14.55
N LEU A 297 2.58 -4.35 13.85
CA LEU A 297 1.37 -3.79 14.46
C LEU A 297 0.62 -4.82 15.31
N LEU A 298 0.53 -6.06 14.84
CA LEU A 298 -0.16 -7.15 15.54
C LEU A 298 0.73 -7.90 16.54
N GLN A 299 1.98 -7.44 16.71
CA GLN A 299 2.98 -8.04 17.61
C GLN A 299 3.20 -9.53 17.35
N LYS A 300 3.42 -9.88 16.09
CA LYS A 300 3.67 -11.25 15.65
C LYS A 300 5.15 -11.47 15.38
N GLN A 301 5.68 -12.60 15.83
CA GLN A 301 7.00 -13.04 15.39
C GLN A 301 7.01 -13.16 13.86
N PHE A 302 8.06 -12.68 13.20
CA PHE A 302 8.11 -12.71 11.74
C PHE A 302 9.51 -12.92 11.19
N GLU A 303 9.57 -13.48 9.98
CA GLU A 303 10.79 -13.58 9.18
C GLU A 303 10.60 -12.83 7.86
N VAL A 304 11.49 -11.89 7.58
CA VAL A 304 11.49 -11.12 6.32
C VAL A 304 12.34 -11.83 5.27
N PHE A 305 11.76 -11.97 4.07
CA PHE A 305 12.42 -12.52 2.90
C PHE A 305 12.71 -11.43 1.87
N ARG A 306 13.86 -11.52 1.16
CA ARG A 306 14.24 -10.54 0.15
C ARG A 306 13.73 -10.94 -1.23
N ARG A 307 12.84 -10.13 -1.80
CA ARG A 307 12.29 -10.34 -3.15
C ARG A 307 13.28 -10.01 -4.24
N TYR A 308 14.08 -9.00 -4.05
CA TYR A 308 15.00 -8.48 -5.05
C TYR A 308 16.45 -8.68 -4.60
N ARG A 309 17.35 -8.85 -5.56
CA ARG A 309 18.79 -8.74 -5.28
C ARG A 309 19.13 -7.31 -4.91
N GLU A 310 20.22 -7.09 -4.18
CA GLU A 310 20.59 -5.74 -3.70
C GLU A 310 20.93 -4.79 -4.86
N GLU A 311 21.53 -5.33 -5.91
CA GLU A 311 21.98 -4.61 -7.10
C GLU A 311 20.82 -4.29 -8.07
N ASP A 312 19.64 -4.87 -7.87
CA ASP A 312 18.51 -4.66 -8.78
C ASP A 312 18.01 -3.20 -8.68
N PRO A 313 18.10 -2.39 -9.76
CA PRO A 313 17.58 -1.03 -9.78
C PRO A 313 16.07 -0.93 -9.49
N ALA A 314 15.33 -1.99 -9.78
CA ALA A 314 13.89 -2.12 -9.48
C ALA A 314 13.62 -2.62 -8.06
N SER A 315 14.67 -2.82 -7.24
CA SER A 315 14.55 -3.34 -5.87
C SER A 315 13.66 -2.43 -5.03
N ARG A 316 12.69 -3.06 -4.39
CA ARG A 316 11.75 -2.43 -3.45
C ARG A 316 12.00 -2.88 -2.01
N ASN A 317 13.15 -3.53 -1.76
CA ASN A 317 13.55 -3.98 -0.42
C ASN A 317 13.75 -2.78 0.53
N SER A 318 14.15 -1.62 0.00
CA SER A 318 14.42 -0.40 0.78
C SER A 318 13.27 0.03 1.69
N ARG A 319 12.02 -0.25 1.31
CA ARG A 319 10.84 0.08 2.13
C ARG A 319 10.77 -0.75 3.42
N ILE A 320 11.04 -2.05 3.31
CA ILE A 320 11.11 -2.94 4.48
C ILE A 320 12.33 -2.57 5.32
N ASP A 321 13.47 -2.31 4.68
CA ASP A 321 14.70 -1.91 5.37
C ASP A 321 14.55 -0.58 6.10
N HIS A 322 13.82 0.38 5.50
CA HIS A 322 13.49 1.65 6.15
C HIS A 322 12.59 1.42 7.38
N LEU A 323 11.54 0.61 7.24
CA LEU A 323 10.65 0.27 8.36
C LEU A 323 11.43 -0.37 9.51
N LEU A 324 12.22 -1.41 9.24
CA LEU A 324 12.98 -2.11 10.28
C LEU A 324 13.97 -1.17 10.97
N ARG A 325 14.67 -0.30 10.24
CA ARG A 325 15.54 0.73 10.83
C ARG A 325 14.77 1.72 11.70
N THR A 326 13.58 2.17 11.25
CA THR A 326 12.73 3.08 12.04
C THR A 326 12.24 2.45 13.32
N LEU A 327 12.00 1.13 13.31
CA LEU A 327 11.59 0.37 14.47
C LEU A 327 12.78 -0.14 15.32
N GLU A 328 14.02 0.17 14.91
CA GLU A 328 15.26 -0.32 15.51
C GLU A 328 15.29 -1.84 15.64
N LEU A 329 14.83 -2.53 14.60
CA LEU A 329 14.80 -3.98 14.50
C LEU A 329 15.89 -4.50 13.58
N ASP A 330 16.65 -5.48 14.04
CA ASP A 330 17.49 -6.30 13.21
C ASP A 330 16.65 -7.40 12.53
N ARG A 331 17.05 -7.80 11.32
CA ARG A 331 16.30 -8.80 10.55
C ARG A 331 16.29 -10.19 11.17
N ASP A 332 17.35 -10.52 11.88
CA ASP A 332 17.59 -11.83 12.49
C ASP A 332 17.45 -11.76 14.02
N GLU A 333 16.73 -10.76 14.53
CA GLU A 333 16.48 -10.60 15.96
C GLU A 333 15.66 -11.79 16.47
N ALA A 334 16.25 -12.59 17.35
CA ALA A 334 15.65 -13.83 17.84
C ALA A 334 14.41 -13.56 18.71
N GLU A 335 14.40 -12.41 19.41
CA GLU A 335 13.30 -11.99 20.28
C GLU A 335 13.01 -10.50 20.04
N ILE A 336 11.81 -10.21 19.53
CA ILE A 336 11.41 -8.84 19.16
C ILE A 336 11.06 -8.06 20.43
N PRO A 337 11.69 -6.89 20.69
CA PRO A 337 11.42 -6.04 21.84
C PRO A 337 10.12 -5.24 21.65
N TRP A 338 8.99 -5.88 21.88
CA TRP A 338 7.66 -5.34 21.56
C TRP A 338 7.33 -4.01 22.21
N GLU A 339 7.83 -3.75 23.41
CA GLU A 339 7.63 -2.45 24.08
C GLU A 339 8.29 -1.32 23.30
N ARG A 340 9.54 -1.49 22.87
CA ARG A 340 10.27 -0.53 22.02
C ARG A 340 9.60 -0.35 20.67
N VAL A 341 9.24 -1.45 20.01
CA VAL A 341 8.53 -1.42 18.71
C VAL A 341 7.22 -0.67 18.82
N SER A 342 6.42 -0.92 19.86
CA SER A 342 5.15 -0.23 20.09
C SER A 342 5.34 1.27 20.34
N ALA A 343 6.40 1.68 21.04
CA ALA A 343 6.73 3.08 21.24
C ALA A 343 7.05 3.79 19.91
N HIS A 344 7.86 3.15 19.03
CA HIS A 344 8.16 3.68 17.70
C HIS A 344 6.91 3.77 16.81
N LEU A 345 6.06 2.73 16.79
CA LEU A 345 4.80 2.75 16.06
C LEU A 345 3.88 3.87 16.56
N GLY A 346 3.84 4.11 17.88
CA GLY A 346 3.09 5.22 18.47
C GLY A 346 3.61 6.59 18.02
N ALA A 347 4.93 6.78 17.96
CA ALA A 347 5.55 8.00 17.43
C ALA A 347 5.23 8.21 15.95
N MET A 348 5.37 7.17 15.13
CA MET A 348 5.00 7.20 13.70
C MET A 348 3.53 7.57 13.51
N ARG A 349 2.62 6.97 14.29
CA ARG A 349 1.19 7.30 14.27
C ARG A 349 0.96 8.78 14.58
N GLN A 350 1.59 9.29 15.64
CA GLN A 350 1.45 10.68 16.04
C GLN A 350 1.93 11.66 14.95
N GLU A 351 3.07 11.37 14.32
CA GLU A 351 3.61 12.17 13.22
C GLU A 351 2.63 12.23 12.03
N GLY A 352 2.12 11.07 11.58
CA GLY A 352 1.16 11.00 10.50
C GLY A 352 -0.16 11.69 10.83
N MET A 353 -0.69 11.50 12.06
CA MET A 353 -1.91 12.18 12.51
C MET A 353 -1.73 13.69 12.64
N THR A 354 -0.56 14.16 13.04
CA THR A 354 -0.25 15.60 13.10
C THR A 354 -0.27 16.22 11.71
N PHE A 355 0.36 15.56 10.72
CA PHE A 355 0.30 16.02 9.32
C PHE A 355 -1.14 16.11 8.80
N LEU A 356 -1.95 15.08 9.02
CA LEU A 356 -3.36 15.09 8.58
C LEU A 356 -4.17 16.17 9.31
N ARG A 357 -3.92 16.39 10.60
CA ARG A 357 -4.60 17.42 11.37
C ARG A 357 -4.35 18.80 10.79
N THR A 358 -3.10 19.14 10.42
CA THR A 358 -2.81 20.44 9.80
C THR A 358 -3.61 20.65 8.50
N LEU A 359 -3.78 19.59 7.68
CA LEU A 359 -4.58 19.66 6.45
C LEU A 359 -6.08 19.90 6.72
N VAL A 360 -6.61 19.33 7.80
CA VAL A 360 -8.03 19.44 8.16
C VAL A 360 -8.34 20.75 8.85
N GLU A 361 -7.42 21.29 9.67
CA GLU A 361 -7.60 22.51 10.46
C GLU A 361 -7.25 23.79 9.69
N GLU A 362 -6.37 23.74 8.69
CA GLU A 362 -6.06 24.86 7.81
C GLU A 362 -7.31 25.20 6.99
N LYS A 363 -8.00 26.28 7.36
CA LYS A 363 -9.09 26.85 6.55
C LYS A 363 -8.49 27.51 5.32
N ALA A 364 -9.16 27.32 4.17
CA ALA A 364 -8.84 28.00 2.93
C ALA A 364 -8.91 29.53 3.08
#